data_036af9fbd7530bb9499564c102dd5781
#
_entry.id   036af9fbd7530bb9499564c102dd5781
#
_cell.length_a   1.000
_cell.length_b   1.000
_cell.length_c   1.000
_cell.angle_alpha   90.00
_cell.angle_beta   90.00
_cell.angle_gamma   90.00
#
_symmetry.space_group_name_H-M   'P 1'
#
loop_
_entity.id
_entity.type
_entity.pdbx_description
1 polymer ?
#
loop_
_entity_poly.entity_id
_entity_poly.type
_entity_poly.pdbx_seq_one_letter_code
_entity_poly.pdbx_strand_id
1 'polypeptide(L)'
;NHAHGIVSAGLAGLGNPVEIKKLNIPSIRIMDKEFTNIGCTTSVMNETIIGVDLLKYGKVIIDYMRKRFFFLPFEKGKTDMGGAPVLWNVSILPRNERFEITTIWDSMKDQVSFGDQVININGTSLSNCPMSQIAIEEIMNAIPGDTGYIIIKKDNQERKIEIKKER
;
A
#
# COMPACT_ATOMS: atom_id res chain seq x y z
N ASN A 1 3.06 1.85 -13.69
CA ASN A 1 2.42 2.87 -12.85
C ASN A 1 3.41 3.40 -11.83
N HIS A 2 3.50 4.72 -11.72
CA HIS A 2 4.35 5.41 -10.77
C HIS A 2 3.49 6.14 -9.74
N ALA A 3 4.03 6.35 -8.56
CA ALA A 3 3.44 7.19 -7.53
C ALA A 3 4.53 7.99 -6.81
N HIS A 4 4.12 9.03 -6.11
CA HIS A 4 4.94 9.75 -5.16
C HIS A 4 4.27 9.68 -3.78
N GLY A 5 5.00 9.25 -2.76
CA GLY A 5 4.40 9.15 -1.43
C GLY A 5 5.20 8.38 -0.41
N ILE A 6 4.56 8.09 0.72
CA ILE A 6 5.14 7.40 1.86
C ILE A 6 4.94 5.88 1.70
N VAL A 7 6.02 5.12 1.78
CA VAL A 7 6.03 3.64 1.69
C VAL A 7 6.36 2.95 3.00
N SER A 8 6.76 3.70 4.01
CA SER A 8 7.18 3.13 5.29
C SER A 8 6.61 3.90 6.47
N ALA A 9 6.20 3.15 7.49
CA ALA A 9 5.85 3.65 8.80
C ALA A 9 6.57 2.80 9.85
N GLY A 10 7.08 3.43 10.89
CA GLY A 10 7.80 2.75 11.97
C GLY A 10 7.57 3.43 13.31
N LEU A 11 8.28 2.98 14.34
CA LEU A 11 8.19 3.55 15.69
C LEU A 11 8.54 5.06 15.73
N ALA A 12 9.36 5.53 14.79
CA ALA A 12 9.72 6.95 14.64
C ALA A 12 8.72 7.76 13.80
N GLY A 13 7.59 7.15 13.37
CA GLY A 13 6.57 7.78 12.53
C GLY A 13 6.64 7.40 11.07
N LEU A 14 6.07 8.25 10.22
CA LEU A 14 6.02 8.05 8.77
C LEU A 14 7.36 8.43 8.15
N GLY A 15 7.78 7.64 7.16
CA GLY A 15 8.98 7.93 6.35
C GLY A 15 8.82 9.17 5.47
N ASN A 16 9.89 9.55 4.80
CA ASN A 16 9.85 10.62 3.80
C ASN A 16 9.12 10.13 2.52
N PRO A 17 8.44 11.04 1.80
CA PRO A 17 7.88 10.73 0.50
C PRO A 17 8.97 10.36 -0.50
N VAL A 18 8.71 9.34 -1.32
CA VAL A 18 9.63 8.82 -2.32
C VAL A 18 8.89 8.45 -3.59
N GLU A 19 9.63 8.28 -4.68
CA GLU A 19 9.10 7.70 -5.91
C GLU A 19 8.84 6.20 -5.72
N ILE A 20 7.65 5.77 -6.11
CA ILE A 20 7.16 4.40 -5.99
C ILE A 20 6.85 3.88 -7.40
N LYS A 21 7.22 2.64 -7.67
CA LYS A 21 6.84 1.94 -8.91
C LYS A 21 6.15 0.64 -8.58
N LYS A 22 5.04 0.35 -9.24
CA LYS A 22 4.47 -1.00 -9.25
C LYS A 22 5.22 -1.83 -10.30
N LEU A 23 5.59 -3.03 -9.91
CA LEU A 23 6.29 -4.00 -10.74
C LEU A 23 5.54 -5.32 -10.70
N ASN A 24 5.63 -6.08 -11.79
CA ASN A 24 5.19 -7.46 -11.82
C ASN A 24 6.40 -8.34 -12.12
N ILE A 25 6.76 -9.20 -11.18
CA ILE A 25 7.86 -10.15 -11.33
C ILE A 25 7.27 -11.45 -11.89
N PRO A 26 7.73 -11.92 -13.07
CA PRO A 26 7.18 -13.10 -13.71
C PRO A 26 7.23 -14.35 -12.83
N SER A 27 8.38 -14.61 -12.19
CA SER A 27 8.50 -15.71 -11.23
C SER A 27 9.65 -15.51 -10.26
N ILE A 28 9.49 -16.09 -9.07
CA ILE A 28 10.54 -16.27 -8.05
C ILE A 28 10.48 -17.71 -7.58
N ARG A 29 11.63 -18.37 -7.50
CA ARG A 29 11.74 -19.69 -6.91
C ARG A 29 12.39 -19.60 -5.53
N ILE A 30 11.72 -20.18 -4.54
CA ILE A 30 12.23 -20.29 -3.18
C ILE A 30 12.25 -21.78 -2.85
N MET A 31 13.46 -22.38 -2.80
CA MET A 31 13.64 -23.83 -2.70
C MET A 31 12.83 -24.58 -3.78
N ASP A 32 11.93 -25.47 -3.39
CA ASP A 32 11.12 -26.31 -4.27
C ASP A 32 9.77 -25.66 -4.68
N LYS A 33 9.55 -24.40 -4.26
CA LYS A 33 8.31 -23.66 -4.58
C LYS A 33 8.59 -22.54 -5.57
N GLU A 34 7.77 -22.48 -6.61
CA GLU A 34 7.78 -21.39 -7.58
C GLU A 34 6.54 -20.53 -7.40
N PHE A 35 6.75 -19.23 -7.22
CA PHE A 35 5.71 -18.22 -7.21
C PHE A 35 5.75 -17.48 -8.53
N THR A 36 4.61 -17.34 -9.18
CA THR A 36 4.50 -16.66 -10.49
C THR A 36 3.60 -15.44 -10.37
N ASN A 37 3.74 -14.49 -11.31
CA ASN A 37 2.91 -13.31 -11.41
C ASN A 37 2.86 -12.51 -10.09
N ILE A 38 4.03 -12.12 -9.57
CA ILE A 38 4.17 -11.50 -8.26
C ILE A 38 4.13 -9.99 -8.41
N GLY A 39 3.09 -9.36 -7.87
CA GLY A 39 3.01 -7.91 -7.75
C GLY A 39 3.85 -7.40 -6.58
N CYS A 40 4.65 -6.37 -6.82
CA CYS A 40 5.42 -5.69 -5.78
C CYS A 40 5.53 -4.19 -6.05
N THR A 41 5.97 -3.46 -5.04
CA THR A 41 6.31 -2.05 -5.15
C THR A 41 7.78 -1.84 -4.83
N THR A 42 8.40 -0.83 -5.46
CA THR A 42 9.75 -0.40 -5.07
C THR A 42 9.72 0.29 -3.72
N SER A 43 10.85 0.24 -3.01
CA SER A 43 11.11 1.05 -1.82
C SER A 43 12.44 1.78 -2.00
N VAL A 44 12.78 2.68 -1.08
CA VAL A 44 14.09 3.35 -1.04
C VAL A 44 15.22 2.43 -0.54
N MET A 45 14.88 1.25 -0.04
CA MET A 45 15.87 0.29 0.43
C MET A 45 16.52 -0.40 -0.76
N ASN A 46 17.84 -0.56 -0.72
CA ASN A 46 18.60 -1.34 -1.70
C ASN A 46 18.46 -2.86 -1.48
N GLU A 47 17.46 -3.28 -0.72
CA GLU A 47 17.26 -4.66 -0.31
C GLU A 47 15.91 -5.18 -0.81
N THR A 48 15.90 -6.44 -1.21
CA THR A 48 14.66 -7.15 -1.52
C THR A 48 14.09 -7.72 -0.23
N ILE A 49 12.85 -7.34 0.10
CA ILE A 49 12.16 -7.82 1.29
C ILE A 49 11.06 -8.80 0.87
N ILE A 50 11.08 -10.00 1.47
CA ILE A 50 9.99 -10.96 1.37
C ILE A 50 9.19 -10.85 2.67
N GLY A 51 7.93 -10.48 2.54
CA GLY A 51 7.03 -10.28 3.68
C GLY A 51 6.58 -11.57 4.34
N VAL A 52 5.91 -11.42 5.48
CA VAL A 52 5.34 -12.52 6.28
C VAL A 52 4.31 -13.36 5.54
N ASP A 53 3.79 -12.89 4.43
CA ASP A 53 2.86 -13.63 3.56
C ASP A 53 3.45 -14.93 3.02
N LEU A 54 4.79 -15.05 2.97
CA LEU A 54 5.44 -16.32 2.65
C LEU A 54 5.01 -17.45 3.60
N LEU A 55 4.70 -17.14 4.85
CA LEU A 55 4.25 -18.11 5.87
C LEU A 55 2.91 -18.75 5.53
N LYS A 56 2.11 -18.18 4.66
CA LYS A 56 0.85 -18.79 4.16
C LYS A 56 1.12 -20.02 3.28
N TYR A 57 2.32 -20.12 2.73
CA TYR A 57 2.69 -21.16 1.76
C TYR A 57 3.67 -22.18 2.29
N GLY A 58 4.21 -22.00 3.49
CA GLY A 58 5.20 -22.91 4.04
C GLY A 58 5.73 -22.49 5.40
N LYS A 59 6.62 -23.32 5.93
CA LYS A 59 7.38 -23.02 7.16
C LYS A 59 8.71 -22.37 6.81
N VAL A 60 9.04 -21.31 7.51
CA VAL A 60 10.35 -20.64 7.44
C VAL A 60 11.17 -21.04 8.66
N ILE A 61 12.41 -21.46 8.45
CA ILE A 61 13.39 -21.74 9.49
C ILE A 61 14.60 -20.85 9.23
N ILE A 62 14.99 -20.08 10.24
CA ILE A 62 16.16 -19.21 10.19
C ILE A 62 17.19 -19.71 11.20
N ASP A 63 18.32 -20.23 10.71
CA ASP A 63 19.47 -20.60 11.53
C ASP A 63 20.44 -19.40 11.56
N TYR A 64 20.31 -18.57 12.57
CA TYR A 64 21.13 -17.37 12.73
C TYR A 64 22.62 -17.73 12.94
N MET A 65 22.90 -18.83 13.63
CA MET A 65 24.28 -19.24 13.92
C MET A 65 25.03 -19.60 12.64
N ARG A 66 24.36 -20.29 11.72
CA ARG A 66 24.95 -20.73 10.44
C ARG A 66 24.59 -19.83 9.27
N LYS A 67 23.84 -18.75 9.51
CA LYS A 67 23.35 -17.81 8.50
C LYS A 67 22.60 -18.52 7.37
N ARG A 68 21.72 -19.46 7.72
CA ARG A 68 20.95 -20.25 6.77
C ARG A 68 19.47 -19.93 6.86
N PHE A 69 18.84 -19.88 5.70
CA PHE A 69 17.39 -19.76 5.53
C PHE A 69 16.87 -21.04 4.88
N PHE A 70 15.79 -21.59 5.43
CA PHE A 70 15.10 -22.73 4.85
C PHE A 70 13.63 -22.39 4.71
N PHE A 71 13.07 -22.77 3.57
CA PHE A 71 11.64 -22.70 3.32
C PHE A 71 11.13 -24.10 3.00
N LEU A 72 10.17 -24.59 3.79
CA LEU A 72 9.53 -25.87 3.63
C LEU A 72 8.10 -25.62 3.16
N PRO A 73 7.81 -25.71 1.84
CA PRO A 73 6.48 -25.42 1.32
C PRO A 73 5.49 -26.47 1.79
N PHE A 74 4.25 -26.05 2.09
CA PHE A 74 3.15 -26.96 2.39
C PHE A 74 2.75 -27.78 1.16
N GLU A 75 2.84 -27.15 -0.03
CA GLU A 75 2.57 -27.75 -1.32
C GLU A 75 3.70 -27.44 -2.30
N LYS A 76 4.17 -28.45 -3.03
CA LYS A 76 5.16 -28.28 -4.10
C LYS A 76 4.51 -27.68 -5.35
N GLY A 77 5.37 -27.28 -6.30
CA GLY A 77 4.94 -26.77 -7.61
C GLY A 77 4.79 -25.27 -7.65
N LYS A 78 3.87 -24.79 -8.49
CA LYS A 78 3.69 -23.37 -8.80
C LYS A 78 2.48 -22.78 -8.08
N THR A 79 2.58 -21.51 -7.69
CA THR A 79 1.46 -20.73 -7.17
C THR A 79 1.42 -19.40 -7.91
N ASP A 80 0.29 -19.06 -8.52
CA ASP A 80 0.06 -17.76 -9.14
C ASP A 80 -0.37 -16.77 -8.05
N MET A 81 0.34 -15.64 -7.96
CA MET A 81 0.10 -14.59 -6.96
C MET A 81 -0.89 -13.52 -7.43
N GLY A 82 -1.42 -13.64 -8.67
CA GLY A 82 -2.44 -12.73 -9.19
C GLY A 82 -1.95 -11.37 -9.68
N GLY A 83 -0.66 -11.12 -9.64
CA GLY A 83 -0.03 -9.89 -10.12
C GLY A 83 -0.12 -8.71 -9.12
N ALA A 84 0.07 -7.51 -9.66
CA ALA A 84 0.05 -6.30 -8.84
C ALA A 84 -1.31 -6.12 -8.15
N PRO A 85 -1.33 -5.78 -6.86
CA PRO A 85 -2.57 -5.55 -6.13
C PRO A 85 -3.35 -4.38 -6.73
N VAL A 86 -4.67 -4.49 -6.68
CA VAL A 86 -5.58 -3.39 -7.00
C VAL A 86 -5.61 -2.47 -5.79
N LEU A 87 -5.15 -1.25 -5.95
CA LEU A 87 -5.03 -0.25 -4.87
C LEU A 87 -5.77 1.02 -5.27
N TRP A 88 -6.28 1.76 -4.28
CA TRP A 88 -6.78 3.10 -4.51
C TRP A 88 -5.66 3.99 -5.09
N ASN A 89 -6.03 4.88 -6.00
CA ASN A 89 -5.11 5.80 -6.67
C ASN A 89 -4.61 6.95 -5.78
N VAL A 90 -5.04 6.99 -4.54
CA VAL A 90 -4.49 7.80 -3.45
C VAL A 90 -4.41 6.98 -2.16
N SER A 91 -3.43 7.29 -1.30
CA SER A 91 -3.42 6.81 0.09
C SER A 91 -3.62 7.97 1.04
N ILE A 92 -4.34 7.72 2.13
CA ILE A 92 -4.67 8.70 3.15
C ILE A 92 -4.18 8.16 4.48
N LEU A 93 -3.39 8.93 5.20
CA LEU A 93 -2.90 8.57 6.53
C LEU A 93 -3.09 9.72 7.52
N PRO A 94 -3.18 9.42 8.83
CA PRO A 94 -3.13 10.44 9.86
C PRO A 94 -1.73 11.06 9.92
N ARG A 95 -1.65 12.36 9.81
CA ARG A 95 -0.41 13.14 9.87
C ARG A 95 -0.73 14.57 10.30
N ASN A 96 0.11 15.19 11.14
CA ASN A 96 -0.09 16.58 11.61
C ASN A 96 -1.50 16.82 12.19
N GLU A 97 -1.99 15.88 13.02
CA GLU A 97 -3.32 15.93 13.67
C GLU A 97 -4.51 16.05 12.71
N ARG A 98 -4.34 15.58 11.47
CA ARG A 98 -5.38 15.54 10.43
C ARG A 98 -5.14 14.37 9.48
N PHE A 99 -6.11 14.07 8.65
CA PHE A 99 -5.95 13.09 7.58
C PHE A 99 -5.43 13.79 6.34
N GLU A 100 -4.30 13.29 5.81
CA GLU A 100 -3.64 13.88 4.66
C GLU A 100 -3.47 12.85 3.53
N ILE A 101 -3.46 13.32 2.30
CA ILE A 101 -3.02 12.51 1.15
C ILE A 101 -1.52 12.28 1.27
N THR A 102 -1.13 11.01 1.36
CA THR A 102 0.26 10.60 1.60
C THR A 102 0.88 9.78 0.48
N THR A 103 0.07 9.33 -0.48
CA THR A 103 0.57 8.71 -1.72
C THR A 103 -0.37 9.09 -2.87
N ILE A 104 0.23 9.44 -4.00
CA ILE A 104 -0.48 9.91 -5.19
C ILE A 104 0.05 9.11 -6.39
N TRP A 105 -0.82 8.33 -7.03
CA TRP A 105 -0.50 7.66 -8.27
C TRP A 105 -0.61 8.61 -9.46
N ASP A 106 0.08 8.31 -10.55
CA ASP A 106 0.18 9.16 -11.76
C ASP A 106 -1.18 9.70 -12.26
N SER A 107 -2.25 8.90 -12.12
CA SER A 107 -3.60 9.29 -12.54
C SER A 107 -4.20 10.44 -11.72
N MET A 108 -3.60 10.77 -10.57
CA MET A 108 -4.12 11.78 -9.63
C MET A 108 -3.21 13.01 -9.49
N LYS A 109 -2.01 13.00 -10.07
CA LYS A 109 -0.98 14.04 -9.85
C LYS A 109 -1.42 15.47 -10.14
N ASP A 110 -2.38 15.65 -11.07
CA ASP A 110 -2.88 16.98 -11.45
C ASP A 110 -4.15 17.37 -10.67
N GLN A 111 -4.68 16.48 -9.84
CA GLN A 111 -5.94 16.68 -9.12
C GLN A 111 -5.73 16.94 -7.63
N VAL A 112 -4.70 16.35 -7.03
CA VAL A 112 -4.40 16.44 -5.60
C VAL A 112 -2.91 16.64 -5.38
N SER A 113 -2.55 17.11 -4.18
CA SER A 113 -1.17 17.30 -3.75
C SER A 113 -0.88 16.50 -2.50
N PHE A 114 0.39 16.10 -2.31
CA PHE A 114 0.86 15.51 -1.07
C PHE A 114 0.61 16.48 0.10
N GLY A 115 -0.01 15.99 1.18
CA GLY A 115 -0.38 16.78 2.34
C GLY A 115 -1.72 17.51 2.23
N ASP A 116 -2.45 17.38 1.12
CA ASP A 116 -3.83 17.90 1.05
C ASP A 116 -4.68 17.26 2.14
N GLN A 117 -5.40 18.06 2.92
CA GLN A 117 -6.25 17.59 4.01
C GLN A 117 -7.51 16.92 3.45
N VAL A 118 -7.78 15.69 3.88
CA VAL A 118 -9.03 14.98 3.58
C VAL A 118 -9.99 15.14 4.76
N ILE A 119 -11.22 15.59 4.48
CA ILE A 119 -12.26 15.82 5.50
C ILE A 119 -13.45 14.87 5.36
N ASN A 120 -13.61 14.21 4.21
CA ASN A 120 -14.68 13.27 3.96
C ASN A 120 -14.23 12.19 2.97
N ILE A 121 -14.68 10.96 3.18
CA ILE A 121 -14.48 9.83 2.27
C ILE A 121 -15.84 9.20 2.00
N ASN A 122 -16.27 9.26 0.75
CA ASN A 122 -17.51 8.65 0.24
C ASN A 122 -18.75 8.92 1.12
N GLY A 123 -18.90 10.16 1.63
CA GLY A 123 -19.99 10.57 2.51
C GLY A 123 -19.67 10.47 4.02
N THR A 124 -18.64 9.73 4.40
CA THR A 124 -18.22 9.61 5.81
C THR A 124 -17.35 10.80 6.21
N SER A 125 -17.80 11.61 7.16
CA SER A 125 -17.02 12.72 7.71
C SER A 125 -15.88 12.21 8.59
N LEU A 126 -14.69 12.77 8.43
CA LEU A 126 -13.51 12.42 9.21
C LEU A 126 -13.31 13.26 10.49
N SER A 127 -14.21 14.21 10.79
CA SER A 127 -14.05 15.12 11.93
C SER A 127 -14.02 14.43 13.29
N ASN A 128 -14.70 13.28 13.42
CA ASN A 128 -14.75 12.48 14.66
C ASN A 128 -14.11 11.09 14.46
N CYS A 129 -13.36 10.89 13.38
CA CYS A 129 -12.69 9.64 13.11
C CYS A 129 -11.44 9.50 13.99
N PRO A 130 -11.19 8.33 14.61
CA PRO A 130 -9.94 8.08 15.31
C PRO A 130 -8.74 8.32 14.39
N MET A 131 -7.72 9.03 14.89
CA MET A 131 -6.49 9.34 14.14
C MET A 131 -5.61 8.09 13.99
N SER A 132 -6.11 7.11 13.24
CA SER A 132 -5.41 5.85 12.98
C SER A 132 -5.51 5.42 11.52
N GLN A 133 -4.50 4.71 11.05
CA GLN A 133 -4.49 4.10 9.72
C GLN A 133 -5.61 3.07 9.58
N ILE A 134 -5.87 2.28 10.62
CA ILE A 134 -6.89 1.21 10.62
C ILE A 134 -8.28 1.81 10.34
N ALA A 135 -8.62 2.94 11.00
CA ALA A 135 -9.90 3.59 10.79
C ALA A 135 -10.09 4.07 9.35
N ILE A 136 -9.04 4.60 8.72
CA ILE A 136 -9.09 4.99 7.29
C ILE A 136 -9.22 3.78 6.40
N GLU A 137 -8.48 2.70 6.65
CA GLU A 137 -8.58 1.46 5.88
C GLU A 137 -9.99 0.85 5.95
N GLU A 138 -10.62 0.86 7.12
CA GLU A 138 -12.01 0.41 7.29
C GLU A 138 -12.99 1.24 6.45
N ILE A 139 -12.87 2.58 6.47
CA ILE A 139 -13.71 3.47 5.67
C ILE A 139 -13.47 3.26 4.17
N MET A 140 -12.22 3.16 3.74
CA MET A 140 -11.87 2.94 2.33
C MET A 140 -12.35 1.57 1.83
N ASN A 141 -12.27 0.54 2.67
CA ASN A 141 -12.74 -0.81 2.35
C ASN A 141 -14.28 -0.92 2.32
N ALA A 142 -14.99 -0.04 3.05
CA ALA A 142 -16.44 0.03 3.03
C ALA A 142 -17.01 0.70 1.75
N ILE A 143 -16.17 1.33 0.92
CA ILE A 143 -16.62 1.90 -0.36
C ILE A 143 -17.03 0.76 -1.30
N PRO A 144 -18.29 0.74 -1.78
CA PRO A 144 -18.75 -0.31 -2.69
C PRO A 144 -18.10 -0.15 -4.06
N GLY A 145 -17.53 -1.24 -4.58
CA GLY A 145 -16.90 -1.27 -5.91
C GLY A 145 -15.50 -0.65 -5.96
N ASP A 146 -15.16 -0.15 -7.14
CA ASP A 146 -13.81 0.31 -7.46
C ASP A 146 -13.68 1.82 -7.66
N THR A 147 -14.77 2.56 -7.43
CA THR A 147 -14.82 4.03 -7.53
C THR A 147 -15.45 4.61 -6.28
N GLY A 148 -15.00 5.79 -5.89
CA GLY A 148 -15.53 6.55 -4.77
C GLY A 148 -15.13 8.02 -4.89
N TYR A 149 -15.28 8.78 -3.84
CA TYR A 149 -14.79 10.15 -3.80
C TYR A 149 -14.24 10.53 -2.44
N ILE A 150 -13.40 11.53 -2.44
CA ILE A 150 -12.94 12.24 -1.24
C ILE A 150 -13.30 13.71 -1.35
N ILE A 151 -13.44 14.37 -0.21
CA ILE A 151 -13.49 15.83 -0.14
C ILE A 151 -12.20 16.29 0.52
N ILE A 152 -11.43 17.07 -0.21
CA ILE A 152 -10.21 17.71 0.27
C ILE A 152 -10.51 19.16 0.65
N LYS A 153 -9.80 19.67 1.67
CA LYS A 153 -9.83 21.06 2.08
C LYS A 153 -8.47 21.70 1.78
N LYS A 154 -8.48 22.74 0.93
CA LYS A 154 -7.31 23.52 0.57
C LYS A 154 -7.69 25.02 0.55
N ASP A 155 -6.92 25.87 1.20
CA ASP A 155 -7.15 27.34 1.25
C ASP A 155 -8.59 27.72 1.64
N ASN A 156 -9.17 27.02 2.62
CA ASN A 156 -10.58 27.14 3.06
C ASN A 156 -11.63 26.79 1.98
N GLN A 157 -11.24 26.22 0.87
CA GLN A 157 -12.16 25.72 -0.15
C GLN A 157 -12.23 24.20 -0.08
N GLU A 158 -13.43 23.66 -0.26
CA GLU A 158 -13.66 22.23 -0.33
C GLU A 158 -13.80 21.82 -1.80
N ARG A 159 -13.12 20.72 -2.16
CA ARG A 159 -13.17 20.15 -3.50
C ARG A 159 -13.49 18.66 -3.42
N LYS A 160 -14.47 18.23 -4.17
CA LYS A 160 -14.80 16.81 -4.36
C LYS A 160 -13.92 16.24 -5.45
N ILE A 161 -13.21 15.17 -5.14
CA ILE A 161 -12.27 14.47 -6.03
C ILE A 161 -12.72 13.02 -6.13
N GLU A 162 -12.88 12.53 -7.35
CA GLU A 162 -13.15 11.12 -7.61
C GLU A 162 -11.87 10.30 -7.43
N ILE A 163 -11.98 9.16 -6.77
CA ILE A 163 -10.91 8.19 -6.57
C ILE A 163 -11.33 6.84 -7.13
N LYS A 164 -10.35 6.05 -7.56
CA LYS A 164 -10.60 4.72 -8.11
C LYS A 164 -9.49 3.74 -7.73
N LYS A 165 -9.83 2.45 -7.76
CA LYS A 165 -8.85 1.38 -7.63
C LYS A 165 -8.18 1.13 -8.98
N GLU A 166 -6.87 0.97 -8.97
CA GLU A 166 -6.03 0.73 -10.16
C GLU A 166 -5.01 -0.39 -9.89
N ARG A 167 -4.69 -1.15 -10.94
CA ARG A 167 -3.59 -2.12 -10.94
C ARG A 167 -2.26 -1.47 -11.27
#